data_0780e7104b01972fab98d9e86fd94195
#
_entry.id   0780e7104b01972fab98d9e86fd94195
#
_cell.length_a   1.000
_cell.length_b   1.000
_cell.length_c   1.000
_cell.angle_alpha   90.00
_cell.angle_beta   90.00
_cell.angle_gamma   90.00
#
_symmetry.space_group_name_H-M   'P 1'
#
loop_
_entity.id
_entity.type
_entity.pdbx_description
1 polymer ?
#
loop_
_entity_poly.entity_id
_entity_poly.type
_entity_poly.pdbx_seq_one_letter_code
_entity_poly.pdbx_strand_id
1 'polypeptide(L)'
;MSRKNRTDVVAAARIMFAEQGFHGTSMRDLAKKLGLMGSSLYSHVVSKDELLVDVVREASSRFQSLADEVATMSGTANERLSRLIHGHLQILVEDPHQARTFLNETRFLPELERHKAVTMFDRYQQVFRDVLSNGCATGEFRSDLDVHLAANLVLSLLNGTQRWFNADGAL
;
A
#
# COMPACT_ATOMS: atom_id res chain seq x y z
N MET A 1 -28.04 -14.72 9.23
CA MET A 1 -27.17 -13.74 8.54
C MET A 1 -26.33 -13.04 9.58
N SER A 2 -24.99 -13.11 9.48
CA SER A 2 -24.10 -12.39 10.39
C SER A 2 -24.30 -10.87 10.22
N ARG A 3 -24.38 -10.14 11.33
CA ARG A 3 -24.53 -8.68 11.34
C ARG A 3 -23.25 -8.08 10.75
N LYS A 4 -23.37 -7.39 9.62
CA LYS A 4 -22.25 -6.69 8.98
C LYS A 4 -21.72 -5.59 9.91
N ASN A 5 -20.40 -5.46 9.98
CA ASN A 5 -19.72 -4.44 10.78
C ASN A 5 -18.91 -3.50 9.88
N ARG A 6 -18.24 -2.48 10.46
CA ARG A 6 -17.41 -1.52 9.73
C ARG A 6 -16.28 -2.21 8.95
N THR A 7 -15.66 -3.23 9.50
CA THR A 7 -14.57 -3.99 8.83
C THR A 7 -15.07 -4.66 7.55
N ASP A 8 -16.29 -5.25 7.58
CA ASP A 8 -16.90 -5.82 6.37
C ASP A 8 -17.13 -4.76 5.28
N VAL A 9 -17.52 -3.54 5.69
CA VAL A 9 -17.76 -2.42 4.76
C VAL A 9 -16.45 -1.96 4.12
N VAL A 10 -15.39 -1.78 4.91
CA VAL A 10 -14.06 -1.39 4.43
C VAL A 10 -13.49 -2.46 3.49
N ALA A 11 -13.63 -3.75 3.84
CA ALA A 11 -13.18 -4.86 2.99
C ALA A 11 -13.91 -4.88 1.63
N ALA A 12 -15.23 -4.66 1.62
CA ALA A 12 -15.99 -4.59 0.38
C ALA A 12 -15.62 -3.34 -0.46
N ALA A 13 -15.41 -2.20 0.18
CA ALA A 13 -14.99 -0.97 -0.48
C ALA A 13 -13.61 -1.14 -1.13
N ARG A 14 -12.65 -1.75 -0.44
CA ARG A 14 -11.31 -2.07 -0.95
C ARG A 14 -11.36 -2.84 -2.27
N ILE A 15 -12.18 -3.91 -2.32
CA ILE A 15 -12.35 -4.71 -3.53
C ILE A 15 -12.95 -3.87 -4.66
N MET A 16 -14.02 -3.12 -4.38
CA MET A 16 -14.69 -2.30 -5.39
C MET A 16 -13.80 -1.17 -5.91
N PHE A 17 -13.03 -0.51 -5.04
CA PHE A 17 -12.07 0.51 -5.46
C PHE A 17 -10.96 -0.07 -6.34
N ALA A 18 -10.49 -1.28 -6.04
CA ALA A 18 -9.49 -1.96 -6.85
C ALA A 18 -10.01 -2.37 -8.24
N GLU A 19 -11.27 -2.80 -8.34
CA GLU A 19 -11.88 -3.31 -9.56
C GLU A 19 -12.44 -2.21 -10.47
N GLN A 20 -13.11 -1.22 -9.89
CA GLN A 20 -13.90 -0.21 -10.60
C GLN A 20 -13.35 1.21 -10.45
N GLY A 21 -12.32 1.39 -9.60
CA GLY A 21 -11.79 2.69 -9.21
C GLY A 21 -12.68 3.42 -8.19
N PHE A 22 -12.09 4.42 -7.55
CA PHE A 22 -12.80 5.24 -6.56
C PHE A 22 -14.03 5.93 -7.16
N HIS A 23 -13.89 6.58 -8.32
CA HIS A 23 -15.00 7.28 -8.96
C HIS A 23 -16.07 6.34 -9.54
N GLY A 24 -15.68 5.15 -9.99
CA GLY A 24 -16.60 4.13 -10.50
C GLY A 24 -17.43 3.42 -9.42
N THR A 25 -17.07 3.58 -8.15
CA THR A 25 -17.77 2.96 -7.02
C THR A 25 -18.76 3.94 -6.40
N SER A 26 -20.03 3.53 -6.23
CA SER A 26 -21.02 4.29 -5.49
C SER A 26 -21.34 3.66 -4.13
N MET A 27 -21.79 4.48 -3.17
CA MET A 27 -22.26 3.98 -1.86
C MET A 27 -23.48 3.06 -2.01
N ARG A 28 -24.29 3.27 -3.04
CA ARG A 28 -25.45 2.41 -3.36
C ARG A 28 -25.00 1.02 -3.82
N ASP A 29 -23.98 0.95 -4.68
CA ASP A 29 -23.45 -0.33 -5.16
C ASP A 29 -22.76 -1.10 -4.03
N LEU A 30 -22.06 -0.39 -3.15
CA LEU A 30 -21.47 -0.95 -1.96
C LEU A 30 -22.54 -1.55 -1.02
N ALA A 31 -23.63 -0.82 -0.75
CA ALA A 31 -24.74 -1.32 0.03
C ALA A 31 -25.33 -2.58 -0.60
N LYS A 32 -25.55 -2.58 -1.93
CA LYS A 32 -26.04 -3.73 -2.69
C LYS A 32 -25.09 -4.94 -2.59
N LYS A 33 -23.78 -4.74 -2.74
CA LYS A 33 -22.75 -5.80 -2.62
C LYS A 33 -22.77 -6.45 -1.23
N LEU A 34 -23.04 -5.66 -0.19
CA LEU A 34 -23.10 -6.13 1.19
C LEU A 34 -24.47 -6.71 1.60
N GLY A 35 -25.49 -6.59 0.74
CA GLY A 35 -26.86 -6.96 1.10
C GLY A 35 -27.48 -6.06 2.16
N LEU A 36 -27.04 -4.79 2.23
CA LEU A 36 -27.50 -3.77 3.17
C LEU A 36 -28.48 -2.80 2.52
N MET A 37 -29.40 -2.25 3.33
CA MET A 37 -30.10 -1.02 2.95
C MET A 37 -29.13 0.17 3.02
N GLY A 38 -29.34 1.19 2.19
CA GLY A 38 -28.50 2.39 2.18
C GLY A 38 -28.37 3.04 3.57
N SER A 39 -29.47 3.17 4.30
CA SER A 39 -29.46 3.70 5.68
C SER A 39 -28.58 2.89 6.63
N SER A 40 -28.59 1.55 6.48
CA SER A 40 -27.73 0.68 7.28
C SER A 40 -26.25 0.85 6.95
N LEU A 41 -25.89 1.11 5.70
CA LEU A 41 -24.51 1.40 5.33
C LEU A 41 -24.00 2.67 6.01
N TYR A 42 -24.81 3.74 5.99
CA TYR A 42 -24.47 5.02 6.61
C TYR A 42 -24.41 4.99 8.16
N SER A 43 -24.91 3.92 8.80
CA SER A 43 -24.67 3.72 10.23
C SER A 43 -23.24 3.21 10.55
N HIS A 44 -22.51 2.74 9.54
CA HIS A 44 -21.15 2.23 9.70
C HIS A 44 -20.09 3.22 9.19
N VAL A 45 -20.41 4.04 8.18
CA VAL A 45 -19.46 4.97 7.53
C VAL A 45 -20.18 6.22 7.07
N VAL A 46 -19.51 7.36 7.15
CA VAL A 46 -20.10 8.67 6.83
C VAL A 46 -20.06 8.94 5.31
N SER A 47 -18.97 8.54 4.65
CA SER A 47 -18.76 8.85 3.24
C SER A 47 -17.88 7.83 2.52
N LYS A 48 -17.85 7.93 1.20
CA LYS A 48 -16.92 7.15 0.35
C LYS A 48 -15.47 7.58 0.57
N ASP A 49 -15.23 8.86 0.82
CA ASP A 49 -13.91 9.40 1.11
C ASP A 49 -13.35 8.81 2.41
N GLU A 50 -14.18 8.68 3.45
CA GLU A 50 -13.78 8.02 4.70
C GLU A 50 -13.36 6.57 4.48
N LEU A 51 -14.08 5.84 3.63
CA LEU A 51 -13.70 4.47 3.28
C LEU A 51 -12.35 4.41 2.54
N LEU A 52 -12.10 5.33 1.62
CA LEU A 52 -10.81 5.40 0.94
C LEU A 52 -9.68 5.71 1.93
N VAL A 53 -9.91 6.63 2.85
CA VAL A 53 -8.96 6.95 3.94
C VAL A 53 -8.63 5.70 4.76
N ASP A 54 -9.64 4.92 5.15
CA ASP A 54 -9.42 3.71 5.94
C ASP A 54 -8.62 2.65 5.16
N VAL A 55 -8.96 2.40 3.90
CA VAL A 55 -8.25 1.44 3.04
C VAL A 55 -6.78 1.84 2.85
N VAL A 56 -6.53 3.13 2.56
CA VAL A 56 -5.17 3.64 2.35
C VAL A 56 -4.38 3.64 3.66
N ARG A 57 -5.00 3.99 4.78
CA ARG A 57 -4.34 3.99 6.10
C ARG A 57 -3.92 2.58 6.52
N GLU A 58 -4.75 1.58 6.28
CA GLU A 58 -4.44 0.18 6.58
C GLU A 58 -3.22 -0.30 5.77
N ALA A 59 -3.17 0.00 4.47
CA ALA A 59 -2.00 -0.30 3.63
C ALA A 59 -0.76 0.47 4.09
N SER A 60 -0.90 1.78 4.36
CA SER A 60 0.19 2.64 4.83
C SER A 60 0.84 2.12 6.10
N SER A 61 0.05 1.62 7.05
CA SER A 61 0.56 1.08 8.31
C SER A 61 1.47 -0.14 8.11
N ARG A 62 1.20 -0.98 7.11
CA ARG A 62 2.02 -2.15 6.80
C ARG A 62 3.39 -1.75 6.24
N PHE A 63 3.42 -0.79 5.30
CA PHE A 63 4.68 -0.25 4.77
C PHE A 63 5.48 0.49 5.87
N GLN A 64 4.79 1.24 6.73
CA GLN A 64 5.42 1.91 7.87
C GLN A 64 6.09 0.90 8.81
N SER A 65 5.39 -0.18 9.18
CA SER A 65 5.93 -1.22 10.05
C SER A 65 7.17 -1.89 9.45
N LEU A 66 7.17 -2.16 8.13
CA LEU A 66 8.33 -2.69 7.43
C LEU A 66 9.50 -1.70 7.42
N ALA A 67 9.24 -0.43 7.21
CA ALA A 67 10.26 0.63 7.26
C ALA A 67 10.91 0.72 8.65
N ASP A 68 10.10 0.73 9.70
CA ASP A 68 10.55 0.83 11.09
C ASP A 68 11.36 -0.42 11.50
N GLU A 69 10.92 -1.61 11.08
CA GLU A 69 11.64 -2.86 11.27
C GLU A 69 13.05 -2.80 10.65
N VAL A 70 13.13 -2.44 9.36
CA VAL A 70 14.41 -2.41 8.65
C VAL A 70 15.30 -1.27 9.11
N ALA A 71 14.74 -0.13 9.50
CA ALA A 71 15.53 0.99 10.04
C ALA A 71 16.30 0.61 11.31
N THR A 72 15.76 -0.31 12.12
CA THR A 72 16.37 -0.79 13.37
C THR A 72 17.06 -2.16 13.23
N MET A 73 16.94 -2.81 12.08
CA MET A 73 17.50 -4.14 11.83
C MET A 73 19.02 -4.08 11.81
N SER A 74 19.67 -4.95 12.58
CA SER A 74 21.11 -5.24 12.48
C SER A 74 21.38 -6.16 11.28
N GLY A 75 22.57 -6.07 10.71
CA GLY A 75 22.99 -6.88 9.58
C GLY A 75 23.59 -6.05 8.45
N THR A 76 23.94 -6.72 7.37
CA THR A 76 24.51 -6.13 6.17
C THR A 76 23.48 -5.28 5.40
N ALA A 77 23.96 -4.37 4.55
CA ALA A 77 23.08 -3.60 3.67
C ALA A 77 22.32 -4.52 2.70
N ASN A 78 22.95 -5.59 2.25
CA ASN A 78 22.33 -6.59 1.38
C ASN A 78 21.18 -7.34 2.08
N GLU A 79 21.34 -7.74 3.34
CA GLU A 79 20.27 -8.40 4.12
C GLU A 79 19.10 -7.46 4.36
N ARG A 80 19.37 -6.20 4.72
CA ARG A 80 18.36 -5.15 4.94
C ARG A 80 17.61 -4.82 3.66
N LEU A 81 18.30 -4.69 2.53
CA LEU A 81 17.68 -4.48 1.22
C LEU A 81 16.80 -5.67 0.82
N SER A 82 17.30 -6.88 1.01
CA SER A 82 16.54 -8.11 0.77
C SER A 82 15.26 -8.17 1.60
N ARG A 83 15.34 -7.77 2.88
CA ARG A 83 14.17 -7.71 3.77
C ARG A 83 13.13 -6.69 3.29
N LEU A 84 13.58 -5.50 2.83
CA LEU A 84 12.69 -4.48 2.22
C LEU A 84 11.99 -5.02 0.98
N ILE A 85 12.73 -5.63 0.06
CA ILE A 85 12.19 -6.17 -1.19
C ILE A 85 11.15 -7.27 -0.91
N HIS A 86 11.51 -8.28 -0.11
CA HIS A 86 10.60 -9.37 0.21
C HIS A 86 9.36 -8.89 0.96
N GLY A 87 9.53 -8.02 1.98
CA GLY A 87 8.41 -7.48 2.74
C GLY A 87 7.48 -6.62 1.89
N HIS A 88 8.04 -5.81 0.97
CA HIS A 88 7.24 -5.03 0.04
C HIS A 88 6.40 -5.94 -0.88
N LEU A 89 7.02 -6.94 -1.50
CA LEU A 89 6.32 -7.90 -2.36
C LEU A 89 5.25 -8.67 -1.57
N GLN A 90 5.56 -9.09 -0.35
CA GLN A 90 4.62 -9.77 0.53
C GLN A 90 3.37 -8.91 0.79
N ILE A 91 3.53 -7.61 1.09
CA ILE A 91 2.42 -6.68 1.28
C ILE A 91 1.54 -6.61 0.03
N LEU A 92 2.15 -6.55 -1.18
CA LEU A 92 1.40 -6.47 -2.43
C LEU A 92 0.66 -7.76 -2.78
N VAL A 93 1.24 -8.91 -2.48
CA VAL A 93 0.72 -10.23 -2.88
C VAL A 93 -0.34 -10.75 -1.91
N GLU A 94 -0.21 -10.48 -0.61
CA GLU A 94 -1.18 -10.93 0.41
C GLU A 94 -2.55 -10.29 0.24
N ASP A 95 -2.60 -9.04 -0.22
CA ASP A 95 -3.87 -8.36 -0.52
C ASP A 95 -3.76 -7.50 -1.80
N PRO A 96 -3.93 -8.13 -2.97
CA PRO A 96 -3.80 -7.42 -4.24
C PRO A 96 -4.83 -6.29 -4.43
N HIS A 97 -6.01 -6.40 -3.83
CA HIS A 97 -7.03 -5.34 -3.91
C HIS A 97 -6.60 -4.13 -3.07
N GLN A 98 -6.07 -4.36 -1.87
CA GLN A 98 -5.55 -3.29 -1.03
C GLN A 98 -4.37 -2.60 -1.70
N ALA A 99 -3.42 -3.38 -2.24
CA ALA A 99 -2.26 -2.86 -2.95
C ALA A 99 -2.67 -2.01 -4.15
N ARG A 100 -3.60 -2.50 -4.99
CA ARG A 100 -4.09 -1.76 -6.16
C ARG A 100 -4.79 -0.47 -5.75
N THR A 101 -5.67 -0.50 -4.76
CA THR A 101 -6.33 0.70 -4.25
C THR A 101 -5.33 1.70 -3.71
N PHE A 102 -4.38 1.24 -2.89
CA PHE A 102 -3.33 2.08 -2.32
C PHE A 102 -2.48 2.76 -3.39
N LEU A 103 -2.00 2.03 -4.38
CA LEU A 103 -1.10 2.57 -5.40
C LEU A 103 -1.81 3.47 -6.43
N ASN A 104 -3.08 3.21 -6.74
CA ASN A 104 -3.76 3.90 -7.84
C ASN A 104 -4.75 4.99 -7.36
N GLU A 105 -5.37 4.81 -6.18
CA GLU A 105 -6.48 5.66 -5.75
C GLU A 105 -6.10 6.68 -4.67
N THR A 106 -4.89 6.61 -4.08
CA THR A 106 -4.40 7.56 -3.07
C THR A 106 -4.49 9.03 -3.53
N ARG A 107 -4.38 9.29 -4.82
CA ARG A 107 -4.53 10.63 -5.42
C ARG A 107 -5.91 11.27 -5.19
N PHE A 108 -6.94 10.48 -4.89
CA PHE A 108 -8.30 10.93 -4.63
C PHE A 108 -8.61 11.14 -3.15
N LEU A 109 -7.65 10.93 -2.27
CA LEU A 109 -7.80 11.26 -0.85
C LEU A 109 -8.08 12.74 -0.65
N PRO A 110 -8.86 13.10 0.39
CA PRO A 110 -8.93 14.47 0.88
C PRO A 110 -7.53 15.05 1.12
N GLU A 111 -7.35 16.34 0.90
CA GLU A 111 -6.03 16.99 0.86
C GLU A 111 -5.17 16.68 2.08
N LEU A 112 -5.72 16.78 3.28
CA LEU A 112 -4.98 16.48 4.52
C LEU A 112 -4.50 15.02 4.58
N GLU A 113 -5.36 14.08 4.22
CA GLU A 113 -5.04 12.65 4.24
C GLU A 113 -4.07 12.27 3.12
N ARG A 114 -4.20 12.92 1.96
CA ARG A 114 -3.25 12.77 0.86
C ARG A 114 -1.86 13.26 1.27
N HIS A 115 -1.76 14.41 1.96
CA HIS A 115 -0.49 14.92 2.46
C HIS A 115 0.18 13.94 3.44
N LYS A 116 -0.58 13.35 4.36
CA LYS A 116 -0.08 12.30 5.27
C LYS A 116 0.44 11.07 4.50
N ALA A 117 -0.30 10.64 3.48
CA ALA A 117 0.12 9.51 2.65
C ALA A 117 1.43 9.81 1.90
N VAL A 118 1.57 10.99 1.31
CA VAL A 118 2.81 11.42 0.63
C VAL A 118 3.99 11.44 1.61
N THR A 119 3.82 12.03 2.80
CA THR A 119 4.86 12.04 3.84
C THR A 119 5.30 10.62 4.22
N MET A 120 4.36 9.69 4.33
CA MET A 120 4.66 8.29 4.60
C MET A 120 5.44 7.64 3.44
N PHE A 121 5.05 7.91 2.18
CA PHE A 121 5.78 7.42 1.00
C PHE A 121 7.22 7.93 0.98
N ASP A 122 7.44 9.22 1.24
CA ASP A 122 8.76 9.83 1.28
C ASP A 122 9.64 9.18 2.35
N ARG A 123 9.07 8.94 3.55
CA ARG A 123 9.77 8.24 4.63
C ARG A 123 10.12 6.80 4.25
N TYR A 124 9.17 6.08 3.64
CA TYR A 124 9.40 4.70 3.19
C TYR A 124 10.52 4.65 2.14
N GLN A 125 10.49 5.54 1.15
CA GLN A 125 11.53 5.67 0.14
C GLN A 125 12.90 6.02 0.76
N GLN A 126 12.91 6.86 1.81
CA GLN A 126 14.15 7.24 2.49
C GLN A 126 14.84 6.02 3.12
N VAL A 127 14.10 5.06 3.66
CA VAL A 127 14.71 3.82 4.20
C VAL A 127 15.45 3.03 3.12
N PHE A 128 14.93 2.96 1.88
CA PHE A 128 15.66 2.35 0.76
C PHE A 128 16.96 3.11 0.46
N ARG A 129 16.91 4.43 0.44
CA ARG A 129 18.10 5.27 0.21
C ARG A 129 19.15 5.08 1.30
N ASP A 130 18.74 5.03 2.55
CA ASP A 130 19.63 4.85 3.70
C ASP A 130 20.35 3.49 3.65
N VAL A 131 19.61 2.42 3.31
CA VAL A 131 20.18 1.08 3.16
C VAL A 131 21.18 1.03 1.98
N LEU A 132 20.82 1.61 0.83
CA LEU A 132 21.70 1.65 -0.34
C LEU A 132 22.95 2.49 -0.07
N SER A 133 22.80 3.66 0.56
CA SER A 133 23.91 4.54 0.93
C SER A 133 24.88 3.85 1.91
N ASN A 134 24.33 3.15 2.90
CA ASN A 134 25.14 2.37 3.83
C ASN A 134 25.93 1.27 3.12
N GLY A 135 25.29 0.54 2.18
CA GLY A 135 25.97 -0.48 1.38
C GLY A 135 27.10 0.07 0.51
N CYS A 136 26.93 1.28 -0.03
CA CYS A 136 28.04 1.95 -0.74
C CYS A 136 29.19 2.32 0.22
N ALA A 137 28.86 2.83 1.39
CA ALA A 137 29.85 3.24 2.40
C ALA A 137 30.65 2.04 2.96
N THR A 138 30.00 0.86 3.09
CA THR A 138 30.66 -0.38 3.57
C THR A 138 31.34 -1.18 2.47
N GLY A 139 31.18 -0.79 1.20
CA GLY A 139 31.73 -1.51 0.05
C GLY A 139 30.94 -2.76 -0.37
N GLU A 140 29.75 -2.97 0.21
CA GLU A 140 28.84 -4.04 -0.22
C GLU A 140 28.22 -3.73 -1.61
N PHE A 141 28.02 -2.46 -1.92
CA PHE A 141 27.58 -1.98 -3.21
C PHE A 141 28.66 -1.12 -3.85
N ARG A 142 28.61 -0.99 -5.17
CA ARG A 142 29.56 -0.14 -5.91
C ARG A 142 29.48 1.31 -5.42
N SER A 143 30.64 1.96 -5.31
CA SER A 143 30.75 3.33 -4.75
C SER A 143 30.20 4.43 -5.67
N ASP A 144 30.03 4.13 -6.97
CA ASP A 144 29.49 5.03 -7.99
C ASP A 144 27.98 4.87 -8.22
N LEU A 145 27.28 4.12 -7.32
CA LEU A 145 25.83 3.94 -7.39
C LEU A 145 25.10 5.27 -7.15
N ASP A 146 24.27 5.68 -8.11
CA ASP A 146 23.29 6.73 -7.84
C ASP A 146 22.17 6.16 -6.95
N VAL A 147 22.28 6.40 -5.65
CA VAL A 147 21.38 5.90 -4.61
C VAL A 147 19.94 6.36 -4.83
N HIS A 148 19.72 7.61 -5.28
CA HIS A 148 18.38 8.14 -5.53
C HIS A 148 17.72 7.44 -6.72
N LEU A 149 18.46 7.29 -7.81
CA LEU A 149 17.98 6.58 -8.99
C LEU A 149 17.72 5.09 -8.67
N ALA A 150 18.65 4.44 -7.97
CA ALA A 150 18.51 3.03 -7.60
C ALA A 150 17.28 2.78 -6.73
N ALA A 151 17.05 3.59 -5.69
CA ALA A 151 15.86 3.47 -4.85
C ALA A 151 14.56 3.64 -5.66
N ASN A 152 14.52 4.63 -6.56
CA ASN A 152 13.37 4.86 -7.44
C ASN A 152 13.11 3.68 -8.37
N LEU A 153 14.16 3.11 -8.97
CA LEU A 153 14.04 1.97 -9.87
C LEU A 153 13.55 0.73 -9.14
N VAL A 154 14.13 0.42 -7.97
CA VAL A 154 13.69 -0.72 -7.14
C VAL A 154 12.22 -0.58 -6.78
N LEU A 155 11.79 0.56 -6.25
CA LEU A 155 10.39 0.79 -5.89
C LEU A 155 9.46 0.75 -7.11
N SER A 156 9.89 1.25 -8.26
CA SER A 156 9.10 1.20 -9.50
C SER A 156 8.90 -0.24 -9.98
N LEU A 157 9.93 -1.08 -9.91
CA LEU A 157 9.85 -2.50 -10.23
C LEU A 157 8.90 -3.24 -9.27
N LEU A 158 9.06 -3.01 -7.96
CA LEU A 158 8.22 -3.62 -6.93
C LEU A 158 6.75 -3.22 -7.11
N ASN A 159 6.46 -1.93 -7.24
CA ASN A 159 5.10 -1.44 -7.48
C ASN A 159 4.51 -1.94 -8.80
N GLY A 160 5.35 -2.20 -9.81
CA GLY A 160 4.93 -2.74 -11.10
C GLY A 160 4.32 -4.13 -11.00
N THR A 161 4.67 -4.94 -10.00
CA THR A 161 4.19 -6.32 -9.84
C THR A 161 2.67 -6.41 -9.74
N GLN A 162 2.01 -5.43 -9.14
CA GLN A 162 0.54 -5.37 -9.05
C GLN A 162 -0.20 -5.43 -10.39
N ARG A 163 0.50 -5.14 -11.51
CA ARG A 163 -0.12 -5.08 -12.85
C ARG A 163 -0.12 -6.41 -13.57
N TRP A 164 0.85 -7.24 -13.29
CA TRP A 164 1.06 -8.50 -14.02
C TRP A 164 1.06 -9.73 -13.11
N PHE A 165 1.32 -9.57 -11.80
CA PHE A 165 1.30 -10.70 -10.88
C PHE A 165 -0.13 -11.21 -10.68
N ASN A 166 -0.30 -12.51 -10.88
CA ASN A 166 -1.51 -13.25 -10.57
C ASN A 166 -1.11 -14.52 -9.81
N ALA A 167 -1.61 -14.70 -8.59
CA ALA A 167 -1.28 -15.85 -7.75
C ALA A 167 -1.66 -17.20 -8.39
N ASP A 168 -2.69 -17.21 -9.25
CA ASP A 168 -3.18 -18.40 -9.97
C ASP A 168 -2.67 -18.48 -11.41
N GLY A 169 -1.83 -17.54 -11.83
CA GLY A 169 -1.34 -17.43 -13.21
C GLY A 169 0.05 -18.04 -13.40
N ALA A 170 0.33 -18.52 -14.61
CA ALA A 170 1.71 -18.69 -15.05
C ALA A 170 2.35 -17.32 -15.29
N LEU A 171 3.61 -17.16 -14.87
CA LEU A 171 4.44 -15.99 -15.18
C LEU A 171 4.73 -15.94 -16.66
#